data_166b69c86efbda8431c91d97aa96abed
#
_entry.id   166b69c86efbda8431c91d97aa96abed
#
_cell.length_a   1.000
_cell.length_b   1.000
_cell.length_c   1.000
_cell.angle_alpha   90.00
_cell.angle_beta   90.00
_cell.angle_gamma   90.00
#
_symmetry.space_group_name_H-M   'P 1'
#
loop_
_entity.id
_entity.type
_entity.pdbx_description
1 polymer ?
#
loop_
_entity_poly.entity_id
_entity_poly.type
_entity_poly.pdbx_seq_one_letter_code
_entity_poly.pdbx_strand_id
1 'polypeptide(L)'
;MRTPDEVAAMLALKQRGWGVKRIAREFGTCPKTVRRYVREGGWSGYARARRAPALAGLEGWLEERLARHAGNADVVRQELAAERGIAVSLRTVERACAPYRRRLLAEARATVRFETPPGRQLQIDFGERRVRIGGETVRAHLFVATLGHSRRLHVRAFRSEAQECWFEGMERAFRAFGGVPEEVLFDNPRALVARHDAATREVTFNPRLHAFARHWRVRPRACAPYRAWTKGKDERGVGYVKRNALAGRSFASWPAFEAHLEAWTREVADVRVHGTTGEAPIERFRRDEAGALRPLGGVPPFRATRELIRRVQSDCAVEVEANSYSVPWRLIGERVRVTVGAGVVRISHAGREVAVHAACAGRRERAVDPAHFEGVAGARGGEAGGVVAGPPASAASSGGTPAPALLRPLAEYEAAAGGAW
;
A
#
# COMPACT_ATOMS: atom_id res chain seq x y z
N MET A 1 -36.88 5.03 -47.76
CA MET A 1 -37.86 4.26 -46.97
C MET A 1 -39.07 5.18 -46.81
N ARG A 2 -40.31 4.70 -46.89
CA ARG A 2 -41.47 5.55 -46.70
C ARG A 2 -41.72 5.83 -45.21
N THR A 3 -42.26 6.99 -44.89
CA THR A 3 -42.60 7.35 -43.52
C THR A 3 -43.87 6.65 -43.06
N PRO A 4 -44.09 6.46 -41.76
CA PRO A 4 -45.33 5.91 -41.20
C PRO A 4 -46.58 6.64 -41.72
N ASP A 5 -46.50 7.98 -41.81
CA ASP A 5 -47.62 8.83 -42.25
C ASP A 5 -47.94 8.63 -43.74
N GLU A 6 -46.93 8.51 -44.60
CA GLU A 6 -47.12 8.20 -46.02
C GLU A 6 -47.83 6.84 -46.21
N VAL A 7 -47.44 5.84 -45.39
CA VAL A 7 -48.05 4.51 -45.46
C VAL A 7 -49.48 4.54 -44.95
N ALA A 8 -49.77 5.25 -43.89
CA ALA A 8 -51.13 5.46 -43.37
C ALA A 8 -52.03 6.12 -44.45
N ALA A 9 -51.52 7.14 -45.12
CA ALA A 9 -52.22 7.82 -46.22
C ALA A 9 -52.47 6.87 -47.43
N MET A 10 -51.48 6.02 -47.80
CA MET A 10 -51.67 5.01 -48.84
C MET A 10 -52.78 4.01 -48.50
N LEU A 11 -52.84 3.59 -47.24
CA LEU A 11 -53.89 2.66 -46.76
C LEU A 11 -55.27 3.31 -46.75
N ALA A 12 -55.36 4.55 -46.29
CA ALA A 12 -56.62 5.30 -46.31
C ALA A 12 -57.18 5.49 -47.73
N LEU A 13 -56.31 5.81 -48.71
CA LEU A 13 -56.68 5.90 -50.10
C LEU A 13 -57.15 4.52 -50.68
N LYS A 14 -56.50 3.44 -50.24
CA LYS A 14 -56.92 2.09 -50.65
C LYS A 14 -58.31 1.73 -50.10
N GLN A 15 -58.56 2.08 -48.84
CA GLN A 15 -59.91 1.91 -48.23
C GLN A 15 -60.99 2.73 -48.95
N ARG A 16 -60.67 3.88 -49.51
CA ARG A 16 -61.52 4.72 -50.33
C ARG A 16 -61.70 4.19 -51.77
N GLY A 17 -61.20 2.99 -52.06
CA GLY A 17 -61.38 2.34 -53.33
C GLY A 17 -60.34 2.65 -54.42
N TRP A 18 -59.28 3.39 -54.09
CA TRP A 18 -58.23 3.71 -55.07
C TRP A 18 -57.51 2.44 -55.53
N GLY A 19 -57.22 2.39 -56.81
CA GLY A 19 -56.43 1.31 -57.37
C GLY A 19 -54.93 1.47 -57.02
N VAL A 20 -54.21 0.36 -56.75
CA VAL A 20 -52.80 0.32 -56.37
C VAL A 20 -51.87 1.13 -57.30
N LYS A 21 -52.13 1.06 -58.62
CA LYS A 21 -51.38 1.81 -59.63
C LYS A 21 -51.57 3.31 -59.50
N ARG A 22 -52.75 3.78 -59.12
CA ARG A 22 -53.06 5.19 -58.91
C ARG A 22 -52.40 5.69 -57.63
N ILE A 23 -52.48 4.94 -56.52
CA ILE A 23 -51.79 5.25 -55.28
C ILE A 23 -50.25 5.31 -55.48
N ALA A 24 -49.72 4.34 -56.22
CA ALA A 24 -48.25 4.32 -56.48
C ALA A 24 -47.78 5.57 -57.24
N ARG A 25 -48.60 6.08 -58.19
CA ARG A 25 -48.29 7.31 -58.91
C ARG A 25 -48.36 8.53 -58.01
N GLU A 26 -49.40 8.62 -57.17
CA GLU A 26 -49.58 9.73 -56.24
C GLU A 26 -48.41 9.90 -55.27
N PHE A 27 -47.91 8.80 -54.73
CA PHE A 27 -46.78 8.83 -53.76
C PHE A 27 -45.42 8.63 -54.41
N GLY A 28 -45.29 8.69 -55.73
CA GLY A 28 -44.02 8.51 -56.43
C GLY A 28 -43.30 7.20 -56.04
N THR A 29 -44.03 6.09 -55.97
CA THR A 29 -43.51 4.79 -55.59
C THR A 29 -43.90 3.68 -56.56
N CYS A 30 -43.30 2.50 -56.45
CA CYS A 30 -43.70 1.40 -57.31
C CYS A 30 -44.97 0.67 -56.77
N PRO A 31 -45.83 0.12 -57.66
CA PRO A 31 -47.02 -0.61 -57.24
C PRO A 31 -46.75 -1.80 -56.30
N LYS A 32 -45.54 -2.37 -56.40
CA LYS A 32 -45.10 -3.49 -55.54
C LYS A 32 -44.97 -3.04 -54.07
N THR A 33 -44.47 -1.82 -53.83
CA THR A 33 -44.36 -1.21 -52.52
C THR A 33 -45.72 -0.97 -51.89
N VAL A 34 -46.69 -0.43 -52.67
CA VAL A 34 -48.04 -0.20 -52.17
C VAL A 34 -48.74 -1.54 -51.82
N ARG A 35 -48.63 -2.58 -52.68
CA ARG A 35 -49.17 -3.91 -52.38
C ARG A 35 -48.59 -4.52 -51.12
N ARG A 36 -47.30 -4.29 -50.88
CA ARG A 36 -46.65 -4.76 -49.65
C ARG A 36 -47.28 -4.13 -48.41
N TYR A 37 -47.39 -2.81 -48.33
CA TYR A 37 -48.00 -2.15 -47.20
C TYR A 37 -49.48 -2.47 -47.01
N VAL A 38 -50.22 -2.64 -48.12
CA VAL A 38 -51.63 -3.07 -48.05
C VAL A 38 -51.73 -4.48 -47.49
N ARG A 39 -50.82 -5.38 -47.87
CA ARG A 39 -50.81 -6.77 -47.37
C ARG A 39 -50.37 -6.83 -45.92
N GLU A 40 -49.37 -6.00 -45.51
CA GLU A 40 -48.85 -5.91 -44.16
C GLU A 40 -49.77 -5.13 -43.21
N GLY A 41 -50.79 -4.46 -43.72
CA GLY A 41 -51.76 -3.70 -42.93
C GLY A 41 -51.21 -2.44 -42.27
N GLY A 42 -49.98 -2.03 -42.58
CA GLY A 42 -49.35 -0.87 -41.97
C GLY A 42 -47.90 -0.69 -42.36
N TRP A 43 -47.29 0.29 -41.72
CA TRP A 43 -45.86 0.51 -41.82
C TRP A 43 -45.09 -0.47 -40.93
N SER A 44 -44.16 -1.19 -41.52
CA SER A 44 -43.21 -2.03 -40.79
C SER A 44 -41.78 -1.52 -40.99
N GLY A 45 -41.04 -1.34 -39.89
CA GLY A 45 -39.63 -1.01 -39.95
C GLY A 45 -38.79 -2.11 -40.60
N TYR A 46 -37.67 -1.76 -41.21
CA TYR A 46 -36.73 -2.74 -41.75
C TYR A 46 -36.17 -3.61 -40.63
N ALA A 47 -36.64 -4.82 -40.50
CA ALA A 47 -36.08 -5.83 -39.64
C ALA A 47 -34.85 -6.45 -40.33
N ARG A 48 -33.64 -6.08 -39.88
CA ARG A 48 -32.44 -6.83 -40.26
C ARG A 48 -32.57 -8.27 -39.76
N ALA A 49 -32.35 -9.24 -40.63
CA ALA A 49 -32.24 -10.63 -40.21
C ALA A 49 -31.15 -10.75 -39.15
N ARG A 50 -31.53 -11.08 -37.92
CA ARG A 50 -30.55 -11.34 -36.83
C ARG A 50 -29.95 -12.71 -37.10
N ARG A 51 -28.66 -12.72 -37.53
CA ARG A 51 -27.88 -13.95 -37.50
C ARG A 51 -27.68 -14.36 -36.05
N ALA A 52 -27.82 -15.64 -35.75
CA ALA A 52 -27.49 -16.17 -34.44
C ALA A 52 -26.06 -15.76 -34.06
N PRO A 53 -25.82 -15.33 -32.83
CA PRO A 53 -24.48 -15.02 -32.38
C PRO A 53 -23.56 -16.23 -32.56
N ALA A 54 -22.34 -16.04 -33.05
CA ALA A 54 -21.37 -17.12 -33.29
C ALA A 54 -21.01 -17.94 -32.03
N LEU A 55 -21.28 -17.40 -30.82
CA LEU A 55 -21.03 -18.02 -29.53
C LEU A 55 -22.33 -18.28 -28.75
N ALA A 56 -23.47 -18.43 -29.45
CA ALA A 56 -24.74 -18.79 -28.82
C ALA A 56 -24.63 -20.19 -28.20
N GLY A 57 -25.14 -20.35 -26.97
CA GLY A 57 -25.09 -21.60 -26.21
C GLY A 57 -23.82 -21.81 -25.39
N LEU A 58 -22.86 -20.84 -25.45
CA LEU A 58 -21.65 -20.88 -24.67
C LEU A 58 -21.63 -19.83 -23.54
N GLU A 59 -22.78 -19.25 -23.22
CA GLU A 59 -22.91 -18.13 -22.28
C GLU A 59 -22.31 -18.45 -20.92
N GLY A 60 -22.64 -19.60 -20.33
CA GLY A 60 -22.15 -20.03 -19.03
C GLY A 60 -20.63 -20.30 -19.04
N TRP A 61 -20.12 -20.91 -20.11
CA TRP A 61 -18.71 -21.16 -20.28
C TRP A 61 -17.92 -19.85 -20.39
N LEU A 62 -18.39 -18.91 -21.21
CA LEU A 62 -17.76 -17.59 -21.37
C LEU A 62 -17.74 -16.80 -20.06
N GLU A 63 -18.82 -16.86 -19.30
CA GLU A 63 -18.91 -16.18 -18.00
C GLU A 63 -17.92 -16.75 -17.00
N GLU A 64 -17.85 -18.08 -16.86
CA GLU A 64 -16.91 -18.76 -15.97
C GLU A 64 -15.45 -18.41 -16.30
N ARG A 65 -15.09 -18.53 -17.59
CA ARG A 65 -13.73 -18.24 -18.04
C ARG A 65 -13.36 -16.77 -17.91
N LEU A 66 -14.28 -15.87 -18.21
CA LEU A 66 -14.06 -14.44 -18.04
C LEU A 66 -13.83 -14.07 -16.55
N ALA A 67 -14.58 -14.70 -15.65
CA ALA A 67 -14.38 -14.51 -14.20
C ALA A 67 -13.02 -15.07 -13.75
N ARG A 68 -12.65 -16.28 -14.20
CA ARG A 68 -11.36 -16.94 -13.91
C ARG A 68 -10.17 -16.07 -14.33
N HIS A 69 -10.25 -15.45 -15.50
CA HIS A 69 -9.17 -14.62 -16.07
C HIS A 69 -9.33 -13.12 -15.80
N ALA A 70 -10.05 -12.75 -14.73
CA ALA A 70 -10.22 -11.35 -14.30
C ALA A 70 -10.67 -10.39 -15.42
N GLY A 71 -11.50 -10.87 -16.35
CA GLY A 71 -12.04 -10.08 -17.45
C GLY A 71 -11.17 -10.05 -18.73
N ASN A 72 -10.10 -10.83 -18.81
CA ASN A 72 -9.24 -10.89 -19.99
C ASN A 72 -9.87 -11.74 -21.12
N ALA A 73 -10.48 -11.07 -22.10
CA ALA A 73 -11.16 -11.72 -23.22
C ALA A 73 -10.20 -12.40 -24.23
N ASP A 74 -8.93 -12.01 -24.28
CA ASP A 74 -7.97 -12.64 -25.22
C ASP A 74 -7.58 -14.03 -24.72
N VAL A 75 -7.36 -14.20 -23.41
CA VAL A 75 -7.13 -15.53 -22.81
C VAL A 75 -8.36 -16.42 -23.03
N VAL A 76 -9.57 -15.88 -22.82
CA VAL A 76 -10.82 -16.62 -23.09
C VAL A 76 -10.90 -17.04 -24.56
N ARG A 77 -10.46 -16.21 -25.52
CA ARG A 77 -10.40 -16.54 -26.94
C ARG A 77 -9.43 -17.69 -27.22
N GLN A 78 -8.25 -17.68 -26.56
CA GLN A 78 -7.26 -18.74 -26.70
C GLN A 78 -7.78 -20.08 -26.16
N GLU A 79 -8.40 -20.08 -24.99
CA GLU A 79 -9.03 -21.28 -24.41
C GLU A 79 -10.21 -21.77 -25.27
N LEU A 80 -11.01 -20.87 -25.84
CA LEU A 80 -12.12 -21.21 -26.74
C LEU A 80 -11.63 -21.95 -27.98
N ALA A 81 -10.51 -21.52 -28.56
CA ALA A 81 -9.89 -22.21 -29.68
C ALA A 81 -9.30 -23.56 -29.28
N ALA A 82 -8.61 -23.64 -28.12
CA ALA A 82 -7.96 -24.85 -27.64
C ALA A 82 -8.96 -25.92 -27.15
N GLU A 83 -9.96 -25.52 -26.35
CA GLU A 83 -10.86 -26.47 -25.68
C GLU A 83 -12.11 -26.82 -26.52
N ARG A 84 -12.57 -25.90 -27.36
CA ARG A 84 -13.82 -26.05 -28.13
C ARG A 84 -13.60 -26.05 -29.63
N GLY A 85 -12.36 -25.84 -30.11
CA GLY A 85 -12.07 -25.78 -31.54
C GLY A 85 -12.71 -24.58 -32.27
N ILE A 86 -13.18 -23.57 -31.53
CA ILE A 86 -13.90 -22.42 -32.10
C ILE A 86 -12.95 -21.27 -32.28
N ALA A 87 -12.56 -21.00 -33.53
CA ALA A 87 -11.70 -19.87 -33.90
C ALA A 87 -12.55 -18.65 -34.29
N VAL A 88 -12.55 -17.62 -33.45
CA VAL A 88 -13.23 -16.35 -33.70
C VAL A 88 -12.32 -15.16 -33.41
N SER A 89 -12.68 -14.00 -33.95
CA SER A 89 -11.91 -12.77 -33.66
C SER A 89 -12.07 -12.36 -32.18
N LEU A 90 -11.04 -11.69 -31.64
CA LEU A 90 -11.09 -11.12 -30.28
C LEU A 90 -12.31 -10.23 -30.08
N ARG A 91 -12.62 -9.38 -31.09
CA ARG A 91 -13.81 -8.51 -31.05
C ARG A 91 -15.14 -9.28 -30.92
N THR A 92 -15.23 -10.50 -31.45
CA THR A 92 -16.41 -11.36 -31.30
C THR A 92 -16.55 -11.84 -29.86
N VAL A 93 -15.45 -12.29 -29.25
CA VAL A 93 -15.41 -12.70 -27.83
C VAL A 93 -15.68 -11.52 -26.91
N GLU A 94 -15.04 -10.37 -27.13
CA GLU A 94 -15.29 -9.16 -26.36
C GLU A 94 -16.76 -8.73 -26.38
N ARG A 95 -17.40 -8.81 -27.55
CA ARG A 95 -18.83 -8.48 -27.68
C ARG A 95 -19.72 -9.48 -26.93
N ALA A 96 -19.40 -10.76 -27.00
CA ALA A 96 -20.15 -11.80 -26.28
C ALA A 96 -19.94 -11.67 -24.76
N CYS A 97 -18.72 -11.34 -24.33
CA CYS A 97 -18.37 -11.16 -22.92
C CYS A 97 -18.78 -9.79 -22.33
N ALA A 98 -19.18 -8.81 -23.14
CA ALA A 98 -19.49 -7.46 -22.68
C ALA A 98 -20.57 -7.39 -21.56
N PRO A 99 -21.67 -8.18 -21.57
CA PRO A 99 -22.62 -8.22 -20.48
C PRO A 99 -22.01 -8.71 -19.16
N TYR A 100 -21.23 -9.77 -19.23
CA TYR A 100 -20.56 -10.37 -18.06
C TYR A 100 -19.49 -9.46 -17.49
N ARG A 101 -18.68 -8.83 -18.36
CA ARG A 101 -17.68 -7.84 -17.94
C ARG A 101 -18.33 -6.65 -17.21
N ARG A 102 -19.46 -6.16 -17.70
CA ARG A 102 -20.23 -5.09 -17.02
C ARG A 102 -20.73 -5.55 -15.66
N ARG A 103 -21.21 -6.80 -15.53
CA ARG A 103 -21.64 -7.36 -14.24
C ARG A 103 -20.47 -7.50 -13.27
N LEU A 104 -19.33 -8.08 -13.68
CA LEU A 104 -18.12 -8.18 -12.86
C LEU A 104 -17.61 -6.81 -12.39
N LEU A 105 -17.64 -5.80 -13.28
CA LEU A 105 -17.29 -4.44 -12.92
C LEU A 105 -18.29 -3.80 -11.95
N ALA A 106 -19.57 -4.08 -12.12
CA ALA A 106 -20.61 -3.62 -11.21
C ALA A 106 -20.49 -4.29 -9.84
N GLU A 107 -20.26 -5.59 -9.79
CA GLU A 107 -20.00 -6.36 -8.57
C GLU A 107 -18.73 -5.88 -7.88
N ALA A 108 -17.64 -5.66 -8.62
CA ALA A 108 -16.41 -5.10 -8.09
C ALA A 108 -16.58 -3.66 -7.54
N ARG A 109 -17.53 -2.89 -8.09
CA ARG A 109 -17.89 -1.56 -7.61
C ARG A 109 -18.96 -1.56 -6.53
N ALA A 110 -19.72 -2.64 -6.42
CA ALA A 110 -20.74 -2.81 -5.40
C ALA A 110 -20.05 -2.91 -4.02
N THR A 111 -19.94 -1.78 -3.37
CA THR A 111 -19.34 -1.69 -2.04
C THR A 111 -20.45 -1.87 -1.02
N VAL A 112 -20.50 -3.02 -0.37
CA VAL A 112 -21.32 -3.16 0.84
C VAL A 112 -20.67 -2.29 1.91
N ARG A 113 -21.35 -1.22 2.29
CA ARG A 113 -20.88 -0.33 3.37
C ARG A 113 -21.02 -1.07 4.70
N PHE A 114 -19.93 -1.59 5.20
CA PHE A 114 -19.90 -2.13 6.56
C PHE A 114 -19.69 -0.98 7.53
N GLU A 115 -20.66 -0.73 8.40
CA GLU A 115 -20.44 0.08 9.57
C GLU A 115 -19.62 -0.76 10.56
N THR A 116 -18.50 -0.21 10.99
CA THR A 116 -17.65 -0.84 12.00
C THR A 116 -18.13 -0.39 13.37
N PRO A 117 -18.44 -1.29 14.31
CA PRO A 117 -18.78 -0.90 15.68
C PRO A 117 -17.68 -0.04 16.31
N PRO A 118 -18.05 0.85 17.27
CA PRO A 118 -17.09 1.67 18.00
C PRO A 118 -16.00 0.82 18.68
N GLY A 119 -14.76 1.30 18.65
CA GLY A 119 -13.62 0.66 19.30
C GLY A 119 -13.14 -0.65 18.67
N ARG A 120 -13.85 -1.17 17.67
CA ARG A 120 -13.56 -2.48 17.10
C ARG A 120 -12.31 -2.49 16.23
N GLN A 121 -12.19 -1.57 15.28
CA GLN A 121 -11.16 -1.68 14.24
C GLN A 121 -10.41 -0.39 14.01
N LEU A 122 -9.09 -0.50 13.97
CA LEU A 122 -8.18 0.50 13.44
C LEU A 122 -7.63 0.00 12.10
N GLN A 123 -7.80 0.78 11.05
CA GLN A 123 -7.22 0.50 9.74
C GLN A 123 -5.93 1.31 9.58
N ILE A 124 -4.88 0.67 9.03
CA ILE A 124 -3.57 1.30 8.86
C ILE A 124 -3.08 1.11 7.44
N ASP A 125 -2.56 2.19 6.90
CA ASP A 125 -1.90 2.20 5.61
C ASP A 125 -0.65 3.06 5.63
N PHE A 126 0.34 2.69 4.80
CA PHE A 126 1.46 3.55 4.47
C PHE A 126 1.27 4.14 3.07
N GLY A 127 1.60 5.41 2.94
CA GLY A 127 1.63 6.07 1.66
C GLY A 127 2.95 6.80 1.46
N GLU A 128 3.56 6.65 0.29
CA GLU A 128 4.79 7.38 -0.04
C GLU A 128 4.49 8.74 -0.66
N ARG A 129 5.23 9.78 -0.28
CA ARG A 129 5.20 11.10 -0.89
C ARG A 129 6.59 11.72 -0.89
N ARG A 130 6.97 12.35 -1.99
CA ARG A 130 8.12 13.26 -2.01
C ARG A 130 7.70 14.61 -1.47
N VAL A 131 8.42 15.09 -0.45
CA VAL A 131 8.15 16.34 0.25
C VAL A 131 9.41 17.19 0.25
N ARG A 132 9.27 18.51 0.10
CA ARG A 132 10.38 19.43 0.15
C ARG A 132 10.66 19.82 1.58
N ILE A 133 11.85 19.48 2.12
CA ILE A 133 12.25 19.70 3.52
C ILE A 133 13.65 20.27 3.53
N GLY A 134 13.86 21.44 4.15
CA GLY A 134 15.16 22.09 4.19
C GLY A 134 15.75 22.42 2.81
N GLY A 135 14.88 22.64 1.81
CA GLY A 135 15.31 22.89 0.43
C GLY A 135 15.49 21.61 -0.41
N GLU A 136 15.60 20.45 0.20
CA GLU A 136 15.79 19.15 -0.47
C GLU A 136 14.49 18.39 -0.66
N THR A 137 14.43 17.56 -1.69
CA THR A 137 13.29 16.65 -1.93
C THR A 137 13.53 15.32 -1.22
N VAL A 138 12.81 15.09 -0.14
CA VAL A 138 12.93 13.90 0.71
C VAL A 138 11.75 12.97 0.44
N ARG A 139 12.01 11.67 0.40
CA ARG A 139 10.97 10.64 0.39
C ARG A 139 10.46 10.44 1.82
N ALA A 140 9.18 10.72 2.03
CA ALA A 140 8.50 10.51 3.29
C ALA A 140 7.48 9.38 3.17
N HIS A 141 7.48 8.50 4.15
CA HIS A 141 6.52 7.41 4.31
C HIS A 141 5.48 7.83 5.34
N LEU A 142 4.25 7.99 4.89
CA LEU A 142 3.14 8.49 5.68
C LEU A 142 2.37 7.31 6.28
N PHE A 143 2.53 7.11 7.57
CA PHE A 143 1.68 6.21 8.34
C PHE A 143 0.34 6.90 8.60
N VAL A 144 -0.74 6.28 8.16
CA VAL A 144 -2.10 6.78 8.36
C VAL A 144 -2.91 5.70 9.05
N ALA A 145 -3.39 5.99 10.26
CA ALA A 145 -4.26 5.12 11.03
C ALA A 145 -5.65 5.75 11.12
N THR A 146 -6.68 5.01 10.75
CA THR A 146 -8.08 5.46 10.69
C THR A 146 -8.95 4.58 11.58
N LEU A 147 -9.63 5.16 12.57
CA LEU A 147 -10.63 4.43 13.35
C LEU A 147 -11.84 4.07 12.50
N GLY A 148 -12.27 2.84 12.61
CA GLY A 148 -13.28 2.24 11.73
C GLY A 148 -14.67 2.86 11.88
N HIS A 149 -15.04 3.35 13.04
CA HIS A 149 -16.34 3.96 13.35
C HIS A 149 -16.33 5.47 13.11
N SER A 150 -15.55 6.22 13.87
CA SER A 150 -15.54 7.70 13.82
C SER A 150 -14.86 8.28 12.58
N ARG A 151 -14.02 7.52 11.90
CA ARG A 151 -13.15 8.00 10.81
C ARG A 151 -12.07 8.98 11.29
N ARG A 152 -11.83 9.03 12.58
CA ARG A 152 -10.75 9.83 13.15
C ARG A 152 -9.40 9.31 12.67
N LEU A 153 -8.51 10.23 12.31
CA LEU A 153 -7.19 9.91 11.77
C LEU A 153 -6.09 10.12 12.80
N HIS A 154 -5.03 9.32 12.72
CA HIS A 154 -3.71 9.64 13.23
C HIS A 154 -2.71 9.53 12.09
N VAL A 155 -1.89 10.56 11.89
CA VAL A 155 -0.94 10.64 10.79
C VAL A 155 0.46 10.86 11.34
N ARG A 156 1.43 10.11 10.81
CA ARG A 156 2.84 10.24 11.16
C ARG A 156 3.70 10.11 9.91
N ALA A 157 4.84 10.79 9.90
CA ALA A 157 5.82 10.64 8.83
C ALA A 157 7.02 9.81 9.32
N PHE A 158 7.53 8.95 8.45
CA PHE A 158 8.71 8.13 8.69
C PHE A 158 9.66 8.22 7.49
N ARG A 159 10.94 7.92 7.71
CA ARG A 159 11.95 7.86 6.65
C ARG A 159 11.98 6.50 5.93
N SER A 160 11.30 5.50 6.48
CA SER A 160 11.21 4.15 5.92
C SER A 160 9.90 3.47 6.34
N GLU A 161 9.57 2.32 5.71
CA GLU A 161 8.48 1.44 6.10
C GLU A 161 9.00 0.21 6.87
N ALA A 162 10.12 0.36 7.59
CA ALA A 162 10.65 -0.71 8.41
C ALA A 162 9.65 -1.15 9.49
N GLN A 163 9.78 -2.37 9.97
CA GLN A 163 8.85 -2.95 10.96
C GLN A 163 8.72 -2.10 12.22
N GLU A 164 9.82 -1.48 12.65
CA GLU A 164 9.88 -0.57 13.79
C GLU A 164 8.95 0.65 13.59
N CYS A 165 8.92 1.20 12.37
CA CYS A 165 8.05 2.32 12.02
C CYS A 165 6.56 1.94 12.11
N TRP A 166 6.21 0.69 11.77
CA TRP A 166 4.86 0.17 11.95
C TRP A 166 4.48 0.10 13.43
N PHE A 167 5.37 -0.43 14.27
CA PHE A 167 5.11 -0.54 15.71
C PHE A 167 5.03 0.83 16.38
N GLU A 168 5.97 1.71 16.09
CA GLU A 168 5.95 3.09 16.59
C GLU A 168 4.67 3.82 16.15
N GLY A 169 4.31 3.73 14.87
CA GLY A 169 3.11 4.36 14.34
C GLY A 169 1.84 3.87 15.04
N MET A 170 1.70 2.55 15.25
CA MET A 170 0.57 1.97 15.98
C MET A 170 0.52 2.46 17.43
N GLU A 171 1.62 2.46 18.15
CA GLU A 171 1.67 2.94 19.53
C GLU A 171 1.31 4.41 19.68
N ARG A 172 1.83 5.23 18.76
CA ARG A 172 1.48 6.66 18.73
C ARG A 172 0.01 6.86 18.43
N ALA A 173 -0.58 6.06 17.51
CA ALA A 173 -2.00 6.08 17.23
C ALA A 173 -2.82 5.70 18.47
N PHE A 174 -2.46 4.61 19.18
CA PHE A 174 -3.15 4.22 20.41
C PHE A 174 -3.12 5.32 21.47
N ARG A 175 -1.97 5.98 21.65
CA ARG A 175 -1.86 7.12 22.56
C ARG A 175 -2.67 8.33 22.10
N ALA A 176 -2.64 8.66 20.82
CA ALA A 176 -3.41 9.78 20.26
C ALA A 176 -4.93 9.58 20.37
N PHE A 177 -5.39 8.33 20.30
CA PHE A 177 -6.79 7.98 20.50
C PHE A 177 -7.16 7.74 21.98
N GLY A 178 -6.18 7.67 22.86
CA GLY A 178 -6.40 7.43 24.28
C GLY A 178 -6.75 5.98 24.62
N GLY A 179 -6.61 5.04 23.69
CA GLY A 179 -6.96 3.64 23.91
C GLY A 179 -6.58 2.73 22.74
N VAL A 180 -6.76 1.43 22.96
CA VAL A 180 -6.38 0.35 22.04
C VAL A 180 -7.64 -0.25 21.42
N PRO A 181 -7.77 -0.34 20.09
CA PRO A 181 -8.89 -1.00 19.43
C PRO A 181 -8.82 -2.52 19.61
N GLU A 182 -9.91 -3.20 19.31
CA GLU A 182 -9.98 -4.66 19.36
C GLU A 182 -9.07 -5.31 18.31
N GLU A 183 -9.07 -4.75 17.10
CA GLU A 183 -8.26 -5.26 15.97
C GLU A 183 -7.61 -4.16 15.17
N VAL A 184 -6.47 -4.51 14.55
CA VAL A 184 -5.76 -3.66 13.60
C VAL A 184 -5.75 -4.35 12.24
N LEU A 185 -6.27 -3.66 11.22
CA LEU A 185 -6.33 -4.12 9.84
C LEU A 185 -5.27 -3.41 9.00
N PHE A 186 -4.49 -4.16 8.23
CA PHE A 186 -3.49 -3.64 7.29
C PHE A 186 -3.44 -4.45 5.99
N ASP A 187 -2.88 -3.84 4.95
CA ASP A 187 -2.72 -4.46 3.64
C ASP A 187 -1.37 -5.19 3.57
N ASN A 188 -1.38 -6.46 3.75
CA ASN A 188 -0.27 -7.43 3.63
C ASN A 188 1.16 -6.84 3.49
N PRO A 189 1.60 -5.90 4.34
CA PRO A 189 2.94 -5.35 4.22
C PRO A 189 3.99 -6.41 4.54
N ARG A 190 5.03 -6.51 3.72
CA ARG A 190 6.12 -7.48 3.92
C ARG A 190 6.81 -7.34 5.28
N ALA A 191 6.76 -6.17 5.88
CA ALA A 191 7.30 -5.94 7.22
C ALA A 191 6.53 -6.71 8.31
N LEU A 192 5.23 -6.96 8.14
CA LEU A 192 4.36 -7.57 9.13
C LEU A 192 3.88 -8.97 8.75
N VAL A 193 3.77 -9.26 7.44
CA VAL A 193 3.28 -10.53 6.90
C VAL A 193 4.46 -11.32 6.35
N ALA A 194 4.74 -12.48 6.91
CA ALA A 194 5.81 -13.38 6.45
C ALA A 194 5.37 -14.19 5.22
N ARG A 195 4.12 -14.66 5.20
CA ARG A 195 3.55 -15.43 4.10
C ARG A 195 2.04 -15.20 4.02
N HIS A 196 1.54 -15.10 2.81
CA HIS A 196 0.13 -15.13 2.52
C HIS A 196 -0.13 -16.22 1.46
N ASP A 197 -0.88 -17.23 1.82
CA ASP A 197 -1.29 -18.29 0.90
C ASP A 197 -2.60 -17.88 0.23
N ALA A 198 -2.57 -17.71 -1.09
CA ALA A 198 -3.73 -17.28 -1.86
C ALA A 198 -4.80 -18.38 -1.98
N ALA A 199 -4.41 -19.67 -1.91
CA ALA A 199 -5.32 -20.80 -2.06
C ALA A 199 -6.05 -21.12 -0.75
N THR A 200 -5.32 -21.20 0.37
CA THR A 200 -5.88 -21.49 1.70
C THR A 200 -6.40 -20.25 2.41
N ARG A 201 -6.01 -19.04 1.95
CA ARG A 201 -6.23 -17.75 2.61
C ARG A 201 -5.57 -17.63 3.98
N GLU A 202 -4.62 -18.51 4.29
CA GLU A 202 -3.85 -18.43 5.51
C GLU A 202 -2.83 -17.30 5.43
N VAL A 203 -2.77 -16.53 6.53
CA VAL A 203 -1.80 -15.45 6.71
C VAL A 203 -0.86 -15.82 7.84
N THR A 204 0.42 -15.93 7.54
CA THR A 204 1.46 -16.10 8.55
C THR A 204 2.07 -14.74 8.85
N PHE A 205 1.85 -14.26 10.06
CA PHE A 205 2.42 -12.99 10.52
C PHE A 205 3.86 -13.17 11.01
N ASN A 206 4.62 -12.09 10.96
CA ASN A 206 5.96 -12.05 11.54
C ASN A 206 5.88 -12.28 13.07
N PRO A 207 6.75 -13.12 13.68
CA PRO A 207 6.76 -13.39 15.12
C PRO A 207 6.78 -12.14 15.99
N ARG A 208 7.48 -11.07 15.58
CA ARG A 208 7.50 -9.78 16.30
C ARG A 208 6.13 -9.09 16.30
N LEU A 209 5.35 -9.24 15.23
CA LEU A 209 3.96 -8.72 15.22
C LEU A 209 3.10 -9.48 16.22
N HIS A 210 3.28 -10.80 16.35
CA HIS A 210 2.57 -11.56 17.38
C HIS A 210 2.95 -11.10 18.79
N ALA A 211 4.24 -10.81 19.03
CA ALA A 211 4.70 -10.27 20.32
C ALA A 211 4.11 -8.87 20.59
N PHE A 212 4.09 -7.99 19.60
CA PHE A 212 3.45 -6.67 19.66
C PHE A 212 1.95 -6.78 19.94
N ALA A 213 1.27 -7.64 19.19
CA ALA A 213 -0.17 -7.86 19.33
C ALA A 213 -0.55 -8.40 20.70
N ARG A 214 0.26 -9.30 21.28
CA ARG A 214 0.09 -9.80 22.65
C ARG A 214 0.34 -8.72 23.68
N HIS A 215 1.40 -7.93 23.52
CA HIS A 215 1.76 -6.83 24.40
C HIS A 215 0.62 -5.81 24.53
N TRP A 216 0.07 -5.37 23.39
CA TRP A 216 -1.03 -4.42 23.33
C TRP A 216 -2.41 -5.10 23.39
N ARG A 217 -2.48 -6.42 23.45
CA ARG A 217 -3.72 -7.22 23.44
C ARG A 217 -4.63 -6.86 22.26
N VAL A 218 -4.08 -6.57 21.10
CA VAL A 218 -4.78 -6.23 19.86
C VAL A 218 -4.71 -7.39 18.88
N ARG A 219 -5.76 -7.58 18.10
CA ARG A 219 -5.80 -8.65 17.11
C ARG A 219 -5.30 -8.14 15.74
N PRO A 220 -4.18 -8.63 15.22
CA PRO A 220 -3.75 -8.26 13.87
C PRO A 220 -4.63 -8.94 12.82
N ARG A 221 -5.03 -8.21 11.79
CA ARG A 221 -5.75 -8.72 10.62
C ARG A 221 -5.13 -8.20 9.35
N ALA A 222 -4.96 -9.09 8.39
CA ALA A 222 -4.54 -8.75 7.05
C ALA A 222 -5.73 -8.74 6.10
N CYS A 223 -5.75 -7.82 5.13
CA CYS A 223 -6.76 -7.81 4.09
C CYS A 223 -6.69 -9.07 3.24
N ALA A 224 -7.83 -9.64 2.89
CA ALA A 224 -7.86 -10.73 1.94
C ALA A 224 -7.36 -10.24 0.56
N PRO A 225 -6.51 -11.02 -0.14
CA PRO A 225 -6.08 -10.67 -1.49
C PRO A 225 -7.27 -10.43 -2.40
N TYR A 226 -7.14 -9.47 -3.31
CA TYR A 226 -8.15 -9.09 -4.31
C TYR A 226 -9.49 -8.57 -3.76
N ARG A 227 -9.59 -8.28 -2.45
CA ARG A 227 -10.75 -7.61 -1.84
C ARG A 227 -10.40 -6.18 -1.41
N ALA A 228 -9.96 -5.37 -2.35
CA ALA A 228 -9.60 -3.96 -2.13
C ALA A 228 -10.75 -3.12 -1.52
N TRP A 229 -12.00 -3.53 -1.71
CA TRP A 229 -13.15 -2.81 -1.14
C TRP A 229 -13.25 -2.85 0.38
N THR A 230 -12.64 -3.84 1.07
CA THR A 230 -12.59 -3.88 2.53
C THR A 230 -11.70 -2.77 3.10
N LYS A 231 -10.78 -2.25 2.29
CA LYS A 231 -9.82 -1.19 2.63
C LYS A 231 -10.24 0.20 2.14
N GLY A 232 -11.36 0.35 1.48
CA GLY A 232 -11.80 1.63 0.88
C GLY A 232 -11.91 2.83 1.82
N LYS A 233 -11.68 2.62 3.14
CA LYS A 233 -11.59 3.67 4.15
C LYS A 233 -10.18 4.28 4.21
N ASP A 234 -9.12 3.49 4.06
CA ASP A 234 -7.73 3.92 4.23
C ASP A 234 -7.12 4.53 2.98
N GLU A 235 -7.39 3.96 1.79
CA GLU A 235 -6.93 4.55 0.52
C GLU A 235 -7.42 6.00 0.38
N ARG A 236 -8.63 6.28 0.89
CA ARG A 236 -9.16 7.63 0.98
C ARG A 236 -8.42 8.46 2.03
N GLY A 237 -8.01 7.87 3.16
CA GLY A 237 -7.24 8.52 4.23
C GLY A 237 -5.87 8.98 3.74
N VAL A 238 -5.06 8.08 3.20
CA VAL A 238 -3.74 8.40 2.61
C VAL A 238 -3.87 9.41 1.48
N GLY A 239 -4.84 9.21 0.57
CA GLY A 239 -5.12 10.14 -0.52
C GLY A 239 -5.53 11.52 -0.02
N TYR A 240 -6.30 11.60 1.06
CA TYR A 240 -6.72 12.85 1.69
C TYR A 240 -5.52 13.60 2.30
N VAL A 241 -4.67 12.90 3.06
CA VAL A 241 -3.42 13.47 3.59
C VAL A 241 -2.56 14.05 2.46
N LYS A 242 -2.30 13.26 1.42
CA LYS A 242 -1.47 13.68 0.29
C LYS A 242 -2.00 14.92 -0.44
N ARG A 243 -3.32 15.03 -0.61
CA ARG A 243 -3.94 16.13 -1.35
C ARG A 243 -4.22 17.36 -0.50
N ASN A 244 -4.57 17.19 0.77
CA ASN A 244 -4.99 18.29 1.62
C ASN A 244 -3.89 18.76 2.58
N ALA A 245 -3.17 17.84 3.22
CA ALA A 245 -2.11 18.22 4.15
C ALA A 245 -0.80 18.62 3.45
N LEU A 246 -0.47 18.03 2.29
CA LEU A 246 0.88 18.11 1.73
C LEU A 246 0.99 18.76 0.35
N ALA A 247 -0.09 18.84 -0.42
CA ALA A 247 -0.01 19.37 -1.78
C ALA A 247 0.50 20.82 -1.80
N GLY A 248 1.57 21.06 -2.57
CA GLY A 248 2.16 22.40 -2.74
C GLY A 248 2.92 22.94 -1.53
N ARG A 249 3.12 22.16 -0.47
CA ARG A 249 3.79 22.61 0.75
C ARG A 249 5.25 22.19 0.78
N SER A 250 6.06 23.02 1.46
CA SER A 250 7.44 22.76 1.82
C SER A 250 7.66 23.07 3.29
N PHE A 251 8.65 22.43 3.92
CA PHE A 251 8.91 22.52 5.34
C PHE A 251 10.38 22.86 5.60
N ALA A 252 10.65 23.64 6.63
CA ALA A 252 12.01 24.02 6.99
C ALA A 252 12.85 22.84 7.51
N SER A 253 12.22 21.91 8.22
CA SER A 253 12.87 20.74 8.81
C SER A 253 11.91 19.57 8.96
N TRP A 254 12.44 18.37 9.24
CA TRP A 254 11.63 17.20 9.55
C TRP A 254 10.72 17.40 10.77
N PRO A 255 11.18 17.95 11.90
CA PRO A 255 10.30 18.27 13.03
C PRO A 255 9.16 19.24 12.65
N ALA A 256 9.45 20.26 11.82
CA ALA A 256 8.41 21.17 11.34
C ALA A 256 7.36 20.46 10.47
N PHE A 257 7.77 19.50 9.67
CA PHE A 257 6.89 18.65 8.90
C PHE A 257 5.98 17.78 9.79
N GLU A 258 6.54 17.15 10.82
CA GLU A 258 5.77 16.34 11.77
C GLU A 258 4.79 17.21 12.58
N ALA A 259 5.22 18.36 13.07
CA ALA A 259 4.34 19.32 13.77
C ALA A 259 3.18 19.79 12.88
N HIS A 260 3.44 20.02 11.58
CA HIS A 260 2.39 20.35 10.63
C HIS A 260 1.35 19.22 10.49
N LEU A 261 1.79 17.96 10.39
CA LEU A 261 0.86 16.81 10.28
C LEU A 261 0.00 16.67 11.55
N GLU A 262 0.57 16.90 12.72
CA GLU A 262 -0.15 16.86 13.99
C GLU A 262 -1.19 18.00 14.09
N ALA A 263 -0.78 19.23 13.77
CA ALA A 263 -1.68 20.40 13.73
C ALA A 263 -2.80 20.20 12.71
N TRP A 264 -2.46 19.81 11.48
CA TRP A 264 -3.44 19.52 10.43
C TRP A 264 -4.43 18.43 10.82
N THR A 265 -3.99 17.39 11.50
CA THR A 265 -4.86 16.30 11.96
C THR A 265 -5.90 16.84 12.94
N ARG A 266 -5.46 17.64 13.92
CA ARG A 266 -6.33 18.23 14.96
C ARG A 266 -7.26 19.32 14.43
N GLU A 267 -6.72 20.22 13.60
CA GLU A 267 -7.41 21.47 13.22
C GLU A 267 -8.21 21.33 11.93
N VAL A 268 -7.90 20.34 11.09
CA VAL A 268 -8.56 20.13 9.80
C VAL A 268 -9.22 18.75 9.72
N ALA A 269 -8.45 17.69 9.93
CA ALA A 269 -8.97 16.33 9.69
C ALA A 269 -10.01 15.93 10.73
N ASP A 270 -9.81 16.27 11.99
CA ASP A 270 -10.71 15.90 13.10
C ASP A 270 -12.04 16.71 13.07
N VAL A 271 -12.01 17.95 12.58
CA VAL A 271 -13.16 18.87 12.66
C VAL A 271 -13.99 18.97 11.38
N ARG A 272 -13.46 18.49 10.23
CA ARG A 272 -14.21 18.52 8.98
C ARG A 272 -15.47 17.68 9.04
N VAL A 273 -16.52 18.08 8.36
CA VAL A 273 -17.66 17.18 8.12
C VAL A 273 -17.22 16.07 7.17
N HIS A 274 -17.25 14.83 7.65
CA HIS A 274 -16.81 13.67 6.87
C HIS A 274 -17.92 13.23 5.90
N GLY A 275 -17.63 13.18 4.59
CA GLY A 275 -18.61 12.94 3.54
C GLY A 275 -19.40 11.62 3.62
N THR A 276 -18.92 10.63 4.37
CA THR A 276 -19.65 9.36 4.55
C THR A 276 -20.52 9.36 5.80
N THR A 277 -20.04 9.97 6.88
CA THR A 277 -20.74 9.96 8.18
C THR A 277 -21.64 11.18 8.37
N GLY A 278 -21.40 12.25 7.63
CA GLY A 278 -22.13 13.53 7.76
C GLY A 278 -21.79 14.31 9.03
N GLU A 279 -20.81 13.84 9.81
CA GLU A 279 -20.42 14.41 11.10
C GLU A 279 -18.90 14.66 11.15
N ALA A 280 -18.46 15.51 12.08
CA ALA A 280 -17.04 15.67 12.37
C ALA A 280 -16.47 14.42 13.06
N PRO A 281 -15.31 13.87 12.60
CA PRO A 281 -14.70 12.69 13.20
C PRO A 281 -14.49 12.81 14.70
N ILE A 282 -14.10 13.98 15.20
CA ILE A 282 -13.85 14.19 16.62
C ILE A 282 -15.12 14.10 17.47
N GLU A 283 -16.27 14.63 16.98
CA GLU A 283 -17.53 14.59 17.70
C GLU A 283 -18.06 13.15 17.77
N ARG A 284 -18.04 12.45 16.64
CA ARG A 284 -18.41 11.03 16.58
C ARG A 284 -17.51 10.17 17.45
N PHE A 285 -16.20 10.46 17.48
CA PHE A 285 -15.24 9.79 18.34
C PHE A 285 -15.57 9.98 19.82
N ARG A 286 -15.78 11.23 20.26
CA ARG A 286 -16.06 11.54 21.66
C ARG A 286 -17.35 10.91 22.15
N ARG A 287 -18.38 10.95 21.30
CA ARG A 287 -19.71 10.43 21.64
C ARG A 287 -19.75 8.92 21.71
N ASP A 288 -19.17 8.22 20.72
CA ASP A 288 -19.43 6.80 20.49
C ASP A 288 -18.18 5.92 20.70
N GLU A 289 -16.98 6.38 20.33
CA GLU A 289 -15.84 5.49 20.16
C GLU A 289 -14.77 5.61 21.26
N ALA A 290 -14.61 6.77 21.88
CA ALA A 290 -13.61 6.99 22.92
C ALA A 290 -13.77 6.03 24.10
N GLY A 291 -15.00 5.84 24.60
CA GLY A 291 -15.32 4.93 25.69
C GLY A 291 -15.31 3.44 25.32
N ALA A 292 -15.34 3.14 24.01
CA ALA A 292 -15.30 1.77 23.49
C ALA A 292 -13.88 1.25 23.26
N LEU A 293 -12.88 2.13 23.21
CA LEU A 293 -11.47 1.74 23.15
C LEU A 293 -11.03 1.21 24.51
N ARG A 294 -10.23 0.16 24.50
CA ARG A 294 -9.66 -0.36 25.72
C ARG A 294 -8.60 0.60 26.28
N PRO A 295 -8.66 0.97 27.57
CA PRO A 295 -7.69 1.88 28.17
C PRO A 295 -6.25 1.42 28.00
N LEU A 296 -5.32 2.36 27.85
CA LEU A 296 -3.88 2.09 27.72
C LEU A 296 -3.27 1.41 28.97
N GLY A 297 -3.87 1.62 30.14
CA GLY A 297 -3.55 0.90 31.37
C GLY A 297 -2.10 1.04 31.86
N GLY A 298 -1.38 2.11 31.47
CA GLY A 298 0.02 2.29 31.85
C GLY A 298 0.99 1.31 31.18
N VAL A 299 0.56 0.59 30.15
CA VAL A 299 1.40 -0.36 29.40
C VAL A 299 2.60 0.40 28.81
N PRO A 300 3.85 -0.02 29.13
CA PRO A 300 5.04 0.63 28.60
C PRO A 300 5.13 0.45 27.08
N PRO A 301 5.91 1.28 26.39
CA PRO A 301 6.15 1.10 24.95
C PRO A 301 6.70 -0.29 24.66
N PHE A 302 6.21 -0.86 23.55
CA PHE A 302 6.74 -2.12 23.05
C PHE A 302 8.18 -1.89 22.55
N ARG A 303 9.14 -2.38 23.29
CA ARG A 303 10.53 -2.35 22.86
C ARG A 303 10.74 -3.48 21.86
N ALA A 304 10.67 -3.15 20.60
CA ALA A 304 11.00 -4.06 19.53
C ALA A 304 12.51 -4.29 19.51
N THR A 305 12.98 -5.18 20.37
CA THR A 305 14.38 -5.63 20.37
C THR A 305 14.52 -6.70 19.28
N ARG A 306 15.45 -6.51 18.38
CA ARG A 306 15.83 -7.50 17.37
C ARG A 306 17.09 -8.19 17.81
N GLU A 307 17.04 -9.50 17.98
CA GLU A 307 18.22 -10.31 18.27
C GLU A 307 18.76 -10.94 17.00
N LEU A 308 20.07 -10.84 16.80
CA LEU A 308 20.80 -11.41 15.68
C LEU A 308 22.03 -12.15 16.21
N ILE A 309 22.40 -13.23 15.54
CA ILE A 309 23.71 -13.84 15.75
C ILE A 309 24.59 -13.42 14.58
N ARG A 310 25.76 -12.86 14.87
CA ARG A 310 26.73 -12.41 13.88
C ARG A 310 28.09 -13.01 14.18
N ARG A 311 28.90 -13.23 13.16
CA ARG A 311 30.31 -13.56 13.29
C ARG A 311 31.11 -12.27 13.22
N VAL A 312 32.06 -12.12 14.13
CA VAL A 312 32.98 -10.99 14.11
C VAL A 312 33.94 -11.16 12.94
N GLN A 313 34.02 -10.13 12.10
CA GLN A 313 34.87 -10.10 10.93
C GLN A 313 36.34 -9.78 11.30
N SER A 314 37.25 -9.94 10.35
CA SER A 314 38.68 -9.67 10.52
C SER A 314 39.00 -8.21 10.83
N ASP A 315 38.08 -7.30 10.52
CA ASP A 315 38.18 -5.86 10.81
C ASP A 315 37.64 -5.48 12.21
N CYS A 316 37.47 -6.47 13.09
CA CYS A 316 36.98 -6.30 14.47
C CYS A 316 35.57 -5.71 14.50
N ALA A 317 34.72 -6.03 13.52
CA ALA A 317 33.37 -5.51 13.44
C ALA A 317 32.30 -6.57 13.16
N VAL A 318 31.06 -6.23 13.47
CA VAL A 318 29.87 -6.99 13.07
C VAL A 318 28.98 -6.14 12.18
N GLU A 319 28.43 -6.73 11.14
CA GLU A 319 27.49 -6.04 10.26
C GLU A 319 26.05 -6.15 10.75
N VAL A 320 25.38 -5.03 10.83
CA VAL A 320 23.96 -4.91 11.14
C VAL A 320 23.34 -3.85 10.22
N GLU A 321 22.35 -4.24 9.42
CA GLU A 321 21.60 -3.33 8.51
C GLU A 321 22.50 -2.51 7.57
N ALA A 322 23.52 -3.17 7.02
CA ALA A 322 24.52 -2.57 6.15
C ALA A 322 25.40 -1.49 6.83
N ASN A 323 25.48 -1.49 8.15
CA ASN A 323 26.39 -0.70 8.96
C ASN A 323 27.31 -1.62 9.77
N SER A 324 28.52 -1.14 10.11
CA SER A 324 29.52 -1.92 10.83
C SER A 324 29.70 -1.36 12.25
N TYR A 325 29.75 -2.25 13.23
CA TYR A 325 29.89 -1.92 14.64
C TYR A 325 31.11 -2.62 15.24
N SER A 326 32.06 -1.90 15.78
CA SER A 326 33.28 -2.47 16.34
C SER A 326 33.01 -3.31 17.59
N VAL A 327 33.83 -4.33 17.78
CA VAL A 327 33.86 -5.18 18.97
C VAL A 327 35.32 -5.46 19.35
N PRO A 328 35.62 -5.86 20.60
CA PRO A 328 36.97 -6.19 20.98
C PRO A 328 37.65 -7.16 20.01
N TRP A 329 38.82 -6.83 19.51
CA TRP A 329 39.55 -7.61 18.48
C TRP A 329 39.79 -9.07 18.84
N ARG A 330 39.82 -9.39 20.13
CA ARG A 330 39.97 -10.77 20.61
C ARG A 330 38.82 -11.67 20.27
N LEU A 331 37.71 -11.10 19.81
CA LEU A 331 36.51 -11.83 19.40
C LEU A 331 36.44 -12.09 17.89
N ILE A 332 37.51 -11.78 17.12
CA ILE A 332 37.56 -12.08 15.69
C ILE A 332 37.28 -13.56 15.46
N GLY A 333 36.35 -13.87 14.56
CA GLY A 333 35.91 -15.23 14.23
C GLY A 333 34.83 -15.81 15.16
N GLU A 334 34.61 -15.21 16.34
CA GLU A 334 33.60 -15.66 17.29
C GLU A 334 32.19 -15.26 16.86
N ARG A 335 31.21 -16.02 17.37
CA ARG A 335 29.79 -15.68 17.23
C ARG A 335 29.31 -14.85 18.39
N VAL A 336 28.79 -13.68 18.10
CA VAL A 336 28.26 -12.74 19.10
C VAL A 336 26.76 -12.57 18.90
N ARG A 337 26.05 -12.35 19.99
CA ARG A 337 24.63 -11.97 19.98
C ARG A 337 24.57 -10.44 19.89
N VAL A 338 23.85 -9.98 18.91
CA VAL A 338 23.61 -8.54 18.69
C VAL A 338 22.15 -8.25 18.96
N THR A 339 21.89 -7.33 19.85
CA THR A 339 20.55 -6.86 20.18
C THR A 339 20.40 -5.42 19.70
N VAL A 340 19.48 -5.18 18.77
CA VAL A 340 19.17 -3.86 18.22
C VAL A 340 17.83 -3.40 18.76
N GLY A 341 17.79 -2.24 19.38
CA GLY A 341 16.53 -1.69 19.88
C GLY A 341 16.73 -0.32 20.52
N ALA A 342 15.70 0.51 20.46
CA ALA A 342 15.68 1.87 21.03
C ALA A 342 16.86 2.76 20.58
N GLY A 343 17.29 2.62 19.30
CA GLY A 343 18.42 3.41 18.77
C GLY A 343 19.80 2.96 19.27
N VAL A 344 19.89 1.76 19.86
CA VAL A 344 21.14 1.20 20.42
C VAL A 344 21.37 -0.20 19.87
N VAL A 345 22.63 -0.47 19.51
CA VAL A 345 23.15 -1.80 19.17
C VAL A 345 23.98 -2.31 20.32
N ARG A 346 23.51 -3.37 21.00
CA ARG A 346 24.23 -4.04 22.09
C ARG A 346 24.78 -5.35 21.59
N ILE A 347 26.03 -5.63 21.86
CA ILE A 347 26.71 -6.83 21.41
C ILE A 347 27.17 -7.61 22.65
N SER A 348 26.83 -8.88 22.71
CA SER A 348 27.19 -9.75 23.81
C SER A 348 27.84 -11.04 23.32
N HIS A 349 28.84 -11.52 24.07
CA HIS A 349 29.52 -12.78 23.88
C HIS A 349 29.51 -13.58 25.18
N ALA A 350 29.20 -14.86 25.13
CA ALA A 350 29.11 -15.75 26.28
C ALA A 350 28.28 -15.17 27.45
N GLY A 351 27.17 -14.46 27.14
CA GLY A 351 26.29 -13.86 28.14
C GLY A 351 26.75 -12.52 28.73
N ARG A 352 27.93 -12.03 28.36
CA ARG A 352 28.46 -10.72 28.79
C ARG A 352 28.34 -9.68 27.68
N GLU A 353 27.94 -8.45 28.00
CA GLU A 353 27.97 -7.32 27.09
C GLU A 353 29.42 -6.91 26.81
N VAL A 354 29.79 -6.88 25.52
CA VAL A 354 31.16 -6.62 25.06
C VAL A 354 31.27 -5.33 24.27
N ALA A 355 30.17 -4.80 23.75
CA ALA A 355 30.12 -3.51 23.07
C ALA A 355 28.69 -2.93 23.08
N VAL A 356 28.59 -1.59 23.13
CA VAL A 356 27.36 -0.82 23.01
C VAL A 356 27.62 0.37 22.11
N HIS A 357 26.81 0.49 21.05
CA HIS A 357 26.90 1.58 20.09
C HIS A 357 25.55 2.25 19.90
N ALA A 358 25.55 3.54 19.58
CA ALA A 358 24.37 4.18 19.00
C ALA A 358 24.10 3.56 17.62
N ALA A 359 22.84 3.27 17.31
CA ALA A 359 22.48 2.77 16.00
C ALA A 359 22.71 3.83 14.93
N CYS A 360 23.45 3.50 13.87
CA CYS A 360 23.70 4.39 12.75
C CYS A 360 22.39 4.75 12.05
N ALA A 361 22.22 6.01 11.68
CA ALA A 361 21.00 6.50 11.02
C ALA A 361 21.02 6.29 9.50
N GLY A 362 22.20 6.16 8.90
CA GLY A 362 22.42 5.96 7.48
C GLY A 362 22.71 4.51 7.09
N ARG A 363 23.34 4.35 5.93
CA ARG A 363 23.82 3.05 5.42
C ARG A 363 25.30 3.12 5.13
N ARG A 364 26.03 2.02 5.35
CA ARG A 364 27.48 1.90 5.18
C ARG A 364 28.26 2.81 6.13
N GLU A 365 27.66 3.15 7.25
CA GLU A 365 28.32 3.87 8.33
C GLU A 365 29.09 2.89 9.23
N ARG A 366 30.10 3.40 9.91
CA ARG A 366 30.91 2.61 10.82
C ARG A 366 30.94 3.27 12.20
N ALA A 367 30.42 2.54 13.20
CA ALA A 367 30.54 2.93 14.61
C ALA A 367 31.75 2.22 15.22
N VAL A 368 32.76 3.01 15.64
CA VAL A 368 34.03 2.49 16.16
C VAL A 368 34.23 2.97 17.57
N ASP A 369 34.52 2.03 18.47
CA ASP A 369 35.05 2.31 19.79
C ASP A 369 36.57 2.03 19.80
N PRO A 370 37.45 3.01 20.03
CA PRO A 370 38.90 2.82 20.05
C PRO A 370 39.37 1.78 21.08
N ALA A 371 38.70 1.64 22.21
CA ALA A 371 39.02 0.66 23.23
C ALA A 371 38.97 -0.81 22.71
N HIS A 372 38.22 -1.06 21.67
CA HIS A 372 38.13 -2.38 21.07
C HIS A 372 39.40 -2.86 20.34
N PHE A 373 40.34 -1.92 20.11
CA PHE A 373 41.60 -2.18 19.41
C PHE A 373 42.82 -2.12 20.35
N GLU A 374 42.62 -1.94 21.64
CA GLU A 374 43.71 -1.91 22.60
C GLU A 374 44.51 -3.22 22.62
N GLY A 375 45.82 -3.13 22.47
CA GLY A 375 46.75 -4.27 22.44
C GLY A 375 46.92 -4.94 21.07
N VAL A 376 46.32 -4.38 20.00
CA VAL A 376 46.65 -4.80 18.62
C VAL A 376 48.03 -4.30 18.26
N ALA A 377 48.94 -5.19 17.87
CA ALA A 377 50.25 -4.82 17.41
C ALA A 377 50.17 -3.90 16.18
N GLY A 378 50.64 -2.68 16.27
CA GLY A 378 50.57 -1.66 15.24
C GLY A 378 49.57 -0.53 15.48
N ALA A 379 48.82 -0.51 16.57
CA ALA A 379 47.95 0.60 16.97
C ALA A 379 48.69 1.74 17.67
N ARG A 380 50.05 1.73 17.65
CA ARG A 380 50.88 2.84 18.20
C ARG A 380 51.13 3.87 17.12
N GLY A 381 50.48 5.01 17.22
CA GLY A 381 50.84 6.22 16.48
C GLY A 381 49.75 6.85 15.64
N GLY A 382 48.75 7.37 16.25
CA GLY A 382 47.79 8.31 15.68
C GLY A 382 47.10 9.00 16.84
N GLU A 383 47.39 10.28 17.04
CA GLU A 383 46.80 11.07 18.10
C GLU A 383 45.30 10.93 18.13
N ALA A 384 44.78 10.62 19.31
CA ALA A 384 43.38 10.42 19.60
C ALA A 384 42.63 11.77 19.50
N GLY A 385 41.92 11.95 18.39
CA GLY A 385 40.80 12.88 18.35
C GLY A 385 39.56 12.16 18.92
N GLY A 386 39.40 12.22 20.25
CA GLY A 386 38.27 11.61 20.91
C GLY A 386 36.95 12.33 20.61
N VAL A 387 35.92 11.58 20.32
CA VAL A 387 34.54 12.01 20.58
C VAL A 387 33.92 11.00 21.54
N VAL A 388 33.99 11.35 22.80
CA VAL A 388 33.15 10.74 23.84
C VAL A 388 31.76 11.34 23.70
N ALA A 389 30.80 10.58 23.25
CA ALA A 389 29.39 10.99 23.30
C ALA A 389 28.85 10.74 24.69
N GLY A 390 28.79 11.80 25.52
CA GLY A 390 27.89 11.86 26.67
C GLY A 390 26.44 12.08 26.21
N PRO A 391 25.44 12.00 27.12
CA PRO A 391 24.06 12.09 26.78
C PRO A 391 23.69 13.45 26.15
N PRO A 392 22.61 13.53 25.33
CA PRO A 392 22.38 14.62 24.40
C PRO A 392 22.01 15.91 25.10
N ALA A 393 22.83 16.95 24.91
CA ALA A 393 22.45 18.34 25.08
C ALA A 393 22.44 19.00 23.69
N SER A 394 21.40 19.82 23.50
CA SER A 394 21.01 20.60 22.34
C SER A 394 22.08 21.18 21.42
N ALA A 395 21.78 21.12 20.14
CA ALA A 395 22.03 22.03 19.04
C ALA A 395 23.33 22.86 18.97
N ALA A 396 24.11 22.62 17.92
CA ALA A 396 24.51 23.64 16.94
C ALA A 396 25.45 23.06 15.88
N SER A 397 25.31 23.61 14.69
CA SER A 397 25.97 23.38 13.42
C SER A 397 27.50 23.33 13.43
N SER A 398 28.11 22.46 12.63
CA SER A 398 29.11 22.84 11.60
C SER A 398 29.99 21.65 11.18
N GLY A 399 30.25 21.53 9.88
CA GLY A 399 31.44 21.02 9.21
C GLY A 399 32.04 19.71 9.72
N GLY A 400 31.60 18.57 9.13
CA GLY A 400 32.23 17.28 9.40
C GLY A 400 33.60 17.15 8.74
N THR A 401 34.65 17.01 9.53
CA THR A 401 35.92 16.46 9.09
C THR A 401 35.79 14.93 9.02
N PRO A 402 36.24 14.25 7.95
CA PRO A 402 36.18 12.80 7.88
C PRO A 402 37.03 12.17 9.00
N ALA A 403 36.49 11.10 9.58
CA ALA A 403 37.21 10.27 10.56
C ALA A 403 38.54 9.79 9.99
N PRO A 404 39.62 9.69 10.82
CA PRO A 404 40.89 9.21 10.34
C PRO A 404 40.76 7.82 9.76
N ALA A 405 41.23 7.65 8.53
CA ALA A 405 41.14 6.41 7.80
C ALA A 405 41.96 5.34 8.54
N LEU A 406 41.28 4.28 9.00
CA LEU A 406 41.93 3.05 9.44
C LEU A 406 42.54 2.23 8.26
N LEU A 407 42.58 2.84 7.09
CA LEU A 407 43.26 2.34 5.90
C LEU A 407 44.69 2.88 5.93
N ARG A 408 45.65 2.00 6.15
CA ARG A 408 47.06 2.32 5.98
C ARG A 408 47.36 2.67 4.51
N PRO A 409 48.27 3.62 4.26
CA PRO A 409 48.74 3.86 2.91
C PRO A 409 49.28 2.56 2.28
N LEU A 410 49.08 2.40 0.99
CA LEU A 410 49.50 1.17 0.25
C LEU A 410 50.98 0.88 0.44
N ALA A 411 51.81 1.93 0.56
CA ALA A 411 53.26 1.84 0.82
C ALA A 411 53.62 1.09 2.11
N GLU A 412 52.78 1.11 3.16
CA GLU A 412 53.03 0.35 4.38
C GLU A 412 52.78 -1.16 4.19
N TYR A 413 51.84 -1.51 3.33
CA TYR A 413 51.57 -2.90 2.95
C TYR A 413 52.66 -3.46 2.05
N GLU A 414 53.20 -2.65 1.14
CA GLU A 414 54.33 -2.99 0.28
C GLU A 414 55.61 -3.20 1.08
N ALA A 415 55.87 -2.33 2.07
CA ALA A 415 57.01 -2.47 2.97
C ALA A 415 56.93 -3.69 3.89
N ALA A 416 55.70 -4.07 4.34
CA ALA A 416 55.48 -5.26 5.17
C ALA A 416 55.54 -6.55 4.37
N ALA A 417 55.25 -6.50 3.07
CA ALA A 417 55.28 -7.65 2.17
C ALA A 417 56.64 -7.98 1.56
N GLY A 418 57.70 -7.26 1.95
CA GLY A 418 59.07 -7.54 1.53
C GLY A 418 59.39 -7.18 0.08
N GLY A 419 58.81 -6.13 -0.44
CA GLY A 419 59.24 -5.42 -1.66
C GLY A 419 59.70 -6.29 -2.83
N ALA A 420 58.89 -7.17 -3.33
CA ALA A 420 59.11 -7.85 -4.61
C ALA A 420 57.80 -8.31 -5.23
N TRP A 421 57.28 -7.44 -6.06
CA TRP A 421 56.35 -7.85 -7.15
C TRP A 421 56.80 -7.12 -8.39
#